data_b13238dc4b61855385c86368b6d34c9a
#
_entry.id   b13238dc4b61855385c86368b6d34c9a
#
_cell.length_a   1.000
_cell.length_b   1.000
_cell.length_c   1.000
_cell.angle_alpha   90.00
_cell.angle_beta   90.00
_cell.angle_gamma   90.00
#
_symmetry.space_group_name_H-M   'P 1'
#
loop_
_entity.id
_entity.type
_entity.pdbx_description
1 polymer ?
#
loop_
_entity_poly.entity_id
_entity_poly.type
_entity_poly.pdbx_seq_one_letter_code
_entity_poly.pdbx_strand_id
1 'polypeptide(L)'
;MGLDATATEAVLRGARIDPKVLQADRSQGVFQKDFITFSRALISQNRIDNGRRNAARFDSTFDTIEARFGIPRGVLLAFWAFETDFGQVQGNFNTRNALVTLAHDCRRPALFRPQLLAAITLAARGGLDPARTTGAWAGEIGQVQMLPKDILERGIDGDGDGRIDLKNSAPDALMSGANVLSSLGWAPNQPWLQEVTVPADLNWTQTGLDHRKPVREWAALGVKPTSGALATTLDASVLLPMGRNGPAFLAYPNFDVYFEWNKSFVYVTTAAYFATRLSGAPVYAAGAPSAPLTGPQMQALQKKLVARGHDVGGIDGILGAKTRAAVQIEQNRLGLPADAWPTIDLLTAL
;
A
#
# COMPACT_ATOMS: atom_id res chain seq x y z
N MET A 1 26.24 16.13 9.13
CA MET A 1 26.16 15.96 7.67
C MET A 1 26.69 17.22 7.02
N GLY A 2 27.71 17.14 6.16
CA GLY A 2 28.18 18.26 5.36
C GLY A 2 27.25 18.49 4.17
N LEU A 3 26.19 19.28 4.35
CA LEU A 3 25.33 19.69 3.24
C LEU A 3 26.05 20.76 2.41
N ASP A 4 25.85 20.72 1.10
CA ASP A 4 26.32 21.77 0.21
C ASP A 4 25.64 23.11 0.54
N ALA A 5 26.43 24.15 0.80
CA ALA A 5 25.92 25.44 1.26
C ALA A 5 25.09 26.13 0.17
N THR A 6 25.54 26.05 -1.11
CA THR A 6 24.86 26.66 -2.24
C THR A 6 23.49 26.00 -2.50
N ALA A 7 23.46 24.66 -2.47
CA ALA A 7 22.20 23.91 -2.61
C ALA A 7 21.25 24.15 -1.43
N THR A 8 21.80 24.22 -0.20
CA THR A 8 21.01 24.54 0.99
C THR A 8 20.34 25.90 0.84
N GLU A 9 21.12 26.91 0.45
CA GLU A 9 20.59 28.26 0.21
C GLU A 9 19.57 28.27 -0.93
N ALA A 10 19.82 27.57 -2.04
CA ALA A 10 18.89 27.47 -3.17
C ALA A 10 17.56 26.83 -2.80
N VAL A 11 17.59 25.80 -1.93
CA VAL A 11 16.36 25.15 -1.44
C VAL A 11 15.62 26.04 -0.44
N LEU A 12 16.33 26.69 0.50
CA LEU A 12 15.68 27.50 1.54
C LEU A 12 15.32 28.90 1.07
N ARG A 13 16.09 29.50 0.14
CA ARG A 13 15.77 30.82 -0.45
C ARG A 13 14.49 30.73 -1.24
N GLY A 14 13.48 31.52 -0.83
CA GLY A 14 12.16 31.55 -1.45
C GLY A 14 11.26 30.38 -1.06
N ALA A 15 11.67 29.55 -0.10
CA ALA A 15 10.77 28.56 0.51
C ALA A 15 9.63 29.28 1.26
N ARG A 16 8.45 28.71 1.20
CA ARG A 16 7.24 29.26 1.84
C ARG A 16 6.50 28.13 2.55
N ILE A 17 5.90 28.45 3.69
CA ILE A 17 4.91 27.59 4.31
C ILE A 17 3.65 27.56 3.43
N ASP A 18 3.22 26.39 3.04
CA ASP A 18 2.04 26.17 2.20
C ASP A 18 0.85 25.70 3.05
N PRO A 19 -0.17 26.56 3.26
CA PRO A 19 -1.35 26.20 4.05
C PRO A 19 -2.13 25.01 3.48
N LYS A 20 -2.09 24.81 2.15
CA LYS A 20 -2.77 23.68 1.49
C LYS A 20 -2.11 22.35 1.86
N VAL A 21 -0.79 22.35 2.02
CA VAL A 21 -0.04 21.19 2.51
C VAL A 21 -0.45 20.82 3.93
N LEU A 22 -0.55 21.83 4.83
CA LEU A 22 -1.02 21.61 6.20
C LEU A 22 -2.47 21.12 6.24
N GLN A 23 -3.32 21.66 5.37
CA GLN A 23 -4.70 21.19 5.25
C GLN A 23 -4.76 19.74 4.78
N ALA A 24 -4.01 19.37 3.76
CA ALA A 24 -3.94 18.00 3.25
C ALA A 24 -3.41 17.04 4.32
N ASP A 25 -2.35 17.42 5.06
CA ASP A 25 -1.78 16.64 6.16
C ASP A 25 -2.78 16.38 7.30
N ARG A 26 -3.70 17.30 7.56
CA ARG A 26 -4.70 17.19 8.63
C ARG A 26 -6.02 16.56 8.17
N SER A 27 -6.24 16.44 6.87
CA SER A 27 -7.50 15.97 6.26
C SER A 27 -7.46 14.52 5.80
N GLN A 28 -6.55 13.68 6.31
CA GLN A 28 -6.39 12.28 5.89
C GLN A 28 -7.48 11.37 6.46
N GLY A 29 -8.73 11.58 6.09
CA GLY A 29 -9.86 10.75 6.53
C GLY A 29 -10.44 9.90 5.41
N VAL A 30 -9.67 9.04 4.72
CA VAL A 30 -10.09 8.63 3.37
C VAL A 30 -10.43 7.16 3.16
N PHE A 31 -10.00 6.21 4.00
CA PHE A 31 -10.21 4.79 3.69
C PHE A 31 -11.34 4.15 4.50
N GLN A 32 -12.53 4.76 4.50
CA GLN A 32 -13.74 4.22 5.16
C GLN A 32 -14.51 3.23 4.28
N LYS A 33 -14.12 3.05 3.01
CA LYS A 33 -14.77 2.09 2.11
C LYS A 33 -14.34 0.67 2.42
N ASP A 34 -15.28 -0.26 2.33
CA ASP A 34 -14.98 -1.68 2.37
C ASP A 34 -14.16 -2.14 1.14
N PHE A 35 -13.55 -3.33 1.23
CA PHE A 35 -12.68 -3.86 0.17
C PHE A 35 -13.38 -4.01 -1.17
N ILE A 36 -14.63 -4.52 -1.20
CA ILE A 36 -15.37 -4.74 -2.46
C ILE A 36 -15.65 -3.39 -3.13
N THR A 37 -16.18 -2.44 -2.38
CA THR A 37 -16.49 -1.09 -2.89
C THR A 37 -15.22 -0.37 -3.35
N PHE A 38 -14.14 -0.45 -2.57
CA PHE A 38 -12.87 0.20 -2.88
C PHE A 38 -12.17 -0.43 -4.09
N SER A 39 -12.05 -1.76 -4.12
CA SER A 39 -11.38 -2.45 -5.22
C SER A 39 -12.10 -2.29 -6.55
N ARG A 40 -13.45 -2.37 -6.56
CA ARG A 40 -14.24 -2.16 -7.77
C ARG A 40 -14.15 -0.72 -8.30
N ALA A 41 -14.03 0.27 -7.42
CA ALA A 41 -13.86 1.66 -7.83
C ALA A 41 -12.47 1.92 -8.45
N LEU A 42 -11.41 1.27 -7.92
CA LEU A 42 -10.04 1.48 -8.39
C LEU A 42 -9.64 0.58 -9.55
N ILE A 43 -10.14 -0.65 -9.61
CA ILE A 43 -9.79 -1.62 -10.65
C ILE A 43 -10.83 -1.55 -11.77
N SER A 44 -10.74 -0.48 -12.56
CA SER A 44 -11.57 -0.32 -13.76
C SER A 44 -11.00 -1.09 -14.94
N GLN A 45 -11.86 -1.42 -15.92
CA GLN A 45 -11.42 -2.03 -17.18
C GLN A 45 -10.38 -1.15 -17.88
N ASN A 46 -10.56 0.16 -17.87
CA ASN A 46 -9.60 1.11 -18.45
C ASN A 46 -8.20 0.99 -17.80
N ARG A 47 -8.12 0.84 -16.46
CA ARG A 47 -6.82 0.64 -15.79
C ARG A 47 -6.18 -0.71 -16.12
N ILE A 48 -6.98 -1.77 -16.27
CA ILE A 48 -6.47 -3.06 -16.74
C ILE A 48 -5.90 -2.96 -18.16
N ASP A 49 -6.63 -2.30 -19.06
CA ASP A 49 -6.19 -2.14 -20.45
C ASP A 49 -4.98 -1.21 -20.55
N ASN A 50 -4.93 -0.14 -19.78
CA ASN A 50 -3.74 0.71 -19.65
C ASN A 50 -2.55 -0.06 -19.08
N GLY A 51 -2.76 -0.88 -18.06
CA GLY A 51 -1.71 -1.74 -17.50
C GLY A 51 -1.13 -2.68 -18.56
N ARG A 52 -1.97 -3.34 -19.33
CA ARG A 52 -1.53 -4.22 -20.44
C ARG A 52 -0.76 -3.46 -21.52
N ARG A 53 -1.24 -2.28 -21.92
CA ARG A 53 -0.53 -1.43 -22.90
C ARG A 53 0.83 -0.99 -22.38
N ASN A 54 0.92 -0.58 -21.13
CA ASN A 54 2.18 -0.18 -20.51
C ASN A 54 3.12 -1.37 -20.31
N ALA A 55 2.59 -2.56 -19.97
CA ALA A 55 3.39 -3.78 -19.91
C ALA A 55 4.09 -4.05 -21.26
N ALA A 56 3.36 -3.95 -22.36
CA ALA A 56 3.92 -4.14 -23.70
C ALA A 56 4.86 -3.00 -24.12
N ARG A 57 4.53 -1.74 -23.76
CA ARG A 57 5.35 -0.57 -24.10
C ARG A 57 6.72 -0.59 -23.44
N PHE A 58 6.80 -1.06 -22.20
CA PHE A 58 8.02 -1.10 -21.38
C PHE A 58 8.48 -2.54 -21.11
N ASP A 59 8.24 -3.45 -22.06
CA ASP A 59 8.50 -4.88 -21.93
C ASP A 59 9.94 -5.17 -21.50
N SER A 60 10.93 -4.58 -22.19
CA SER A 60 12.35 -4.74 -21.85
C SER A 60 12.72 -4.23 -20.43
N THR A 61 12.07 -3.17 -19.97
CA THR A 61 12.25 -2.67 -18.60
C THR A 61 11.70 -3.67 -17.61
N PHE A 62 10.50 -4.21 -17.83
CA PHE A 62 9.93 -5.24 -16.98
C PHE A 62 10.72 -6.54 -16.99
N ASP A 63 11.22 -6.97 -18.13
CA ASP A 63 12.11 -8.14 -18.22
C ASP A 63 13.38 -7.96 -17.38
N THR A 64 13.98 -6.76 -17.44
CA THR A 64 15.13 -6.41 -16.61
C THR A 64 14.79 -6.44 -15.12
N ILE A 65 13.62 -5.92 -14.73
CA ILE A 65 13.14 -5.92 -13.34
C ILE A 65 12.89 -7.36 -12.86
N GLU A 66 12.20 -8.17 -13.65
CA GLU A 66 11.92 -9.56 -13.31
C GLU A 66 13.22 -10.37 -13.16
N ALA A 67 14.17 -10.18 -14.06
CA ALA A 67 15.48 -10.84 -14.00
C ALA A 67 16.32 -10.39 -12.80
N ARG A 68 16.32 -9.09 -12.48
CA ARG A 68 17.19 -8.52 -11.42
C ARG A 68 16.61 -8.67 -10.02
N PHE A 69 15.30 -8.51 -9.86
CA PHE A 69 14.64 -8.43 -8.55
C PHE A 69 13.65 -9.56 -8.31
N GLY A 70 13.30 -10.34 -9.35
CA GLY A 70 12.26 -11.37 -9.25
C GLY A 70 10.89 -10.80 -8.91
N ILE A 71 10.61 -9.54 -9.29
CA ILE A 71 9.35 -8.85 -9.06
C ILE A 71 8.52 -8.93 -10.34
N PRO A 72 7.36 -9.61 -10.34
CA PRO A 72 6.51 -9.69 -11.52
C PRO A 72 5.99 -8.31 -11.96
N ARG A 73 5.93 -8.07 -13.27
CA ARG A 73 5.46 -6.79 -13.86
C ARG A 73 4.12 -6.32 -13.33
N GLY A 74 3.19 -7.24 -13.06
CA GLY A 74 1.87 -6.93 -12.51
C GLY A 74 1.92 -6.19 -11.17
N VAL A 75 2.95 -6.42 -10.35
CA VAL A 75 3.15 -5.76 -9.05
C VAL A 75 3.45 -4.28 -9.25
N LEU A 76 4.45 -3.97 -10.07
CA LEU A 76 4.83 -2.57 -10.33
C LEU A 76 3.77 -1.81 -11.13
N LEU A 77 3.10 -2.48 -12.06
CA LEU A 77 1.97 -1.89 -12.79
C LEU A 77 0.83 -1.51 -11.84
N ALA A 78 0.55 -2.32 -10.81
CA ALA A 78 -0.48 -2.02 -9.82
C ALA A 78 -0.12 -0.78 -8.97
N PHE A 79 1.10 -0.69 -8.48
CA PHE A 79 1.58 0.50 -7.78
C PHE A 79 1.56 1.73 -8.69
N TRP A 80 2.13 1.64 -9.88
CA TRP A 80 2.17 2.74 -10.85
C TRP A 80 0.78 3.27 -11.20
N ALA A 81 -0.19 2.37 -11.37
CA ALA A 81 -1.58 2.76 -11.60
C ALA A 81 -2.21 3.46 -10.40
N PHE A 82 -1.96 2.97 -9.17
CA PHE A 82 -2.62 3.50 -7.99
C PHE A 82 -1.97 4.78 -7.49
N GLU A 83 -0.66 4.92 -7.65
CA GLU A 83 0.05 6.13 -7.24
C GLU A 83 -0.26 7.31 -8.18
N THR A 84 -0.23 7.10 -9.49
CA THR A 84 -0.27 8.22 -10.43
C THR A 84 -1.10 7.99 -11.70
N ASP A 85 -1.90 6.93 -11.75
CA ASP A 85 -2.60 6.52 -12.98
C ASP A 85 -1.63 6.39 -14.17
N PHE A 86 -0.56 5.63 -13.96
CA PHE A 86 0.53 5.43 -14.93
C PHE A 86 1.26 6.73 -15.30
N GLY A 87 1.54 7.57 -14.32
CA GLY A 87 2.29 8.80 -14.50
C GLY A 87 1.45 10.01 -14.91
N GLN A 88 0.13 9.86 -15.09
CA GLN A 88 -0.74 10.96 -15.54
C GLN A 88 -1.03 11.98 -14.44
N VAL A 89 -1.07 11.58 -13.18
CA VAL A 89 -1.43 12.41 -12.03
C VAL A 89 -0.33 12.34 -10.97
N GLN A 90 0.69 13.17 -11.09
CA GLN A 90 1.87 13.14 -10.19
C GLN A 90 1.84 14.20 -9.09
N GLY A 91 0.75 14.96 -8.98
CA GLY A 91 0.65 16.09 -8.06
C GLY A 91 1.25 17.40 -8.64
N ASN A 92 0.83 18.51 -8.03
CA ASN A 92 1.21 19.86 -8.47
C ASN A 92 1.69 20.77 -7.33
N PHE A 93 1.94 20.22 -6.15
CA PHE A 93 2.57 20.96 -5.06
C PHE A 93 4.06 21.16 -5.35
N ASN A 94 4.56 22.36 -5.06
CA ASN A 94 6.02 22.57 -5.11
C ASN A 94 6.67 21.73 -4.01
N THR A 95 7.52 20.77 -4.40
CA THR A 95 8.12 19.77 -3.48
C THR A 95 8.94 20.43 -2.38
N ARG A 96 9.72 21.48 -2.68
CA ARG A 96 10.48 22.24 -1.68
C ARG A 96 9.54 22.82 -0.61
N ASN A 97 8.49 23.52 -1.03
CA ASN A 97 7.56 24.17 -0.11
C ASN A 97 6.80 23.13 0.73
N ALA A 98 6.40 22.01 0.12
CA ALA A 98 5.76 20.91 0.84
C ALA A 98 6.69 20.35 1.94
N LEU A 99 7.94 20.04 1.61
CA LEU A 99 8.90 19.51 2.56
C LEU A 99 9.28 20.50 3.66
N VAL A 100 9.51 21.78 3.32
CA VAL A 100 9.80 22.82 4.32
C VAL A 100 8.62 22.98 5.27
N THR A 101 7.39 23.02 4.74
CA THR A 101 6.17 23.12 5.54
C THR A 101 6.04 21.98 6.54
N LEU A 102 6.18 20.74 6.08
CA LEU A 102 6.03 19.54 6.92
C LEU A 102 7.21 19.32 7.88
N ALA A 103 8.43 19.68 7.48
CA ALA A 103 9.60 19.62 8.34
C ALA A 103 9.57 20.65 9.48
N HIS A 104 8.88 21.78 9.25
CA HIS A 104 8.68 22.85 10.24
C HIS A 104 7.50 22.55 11.17
N ASP A 105 6.43 21.91 10.66
CA ASP A 105 5.23 21.59 11.45
C ASP A 105 5.55 20.62 12.60
N CYS A 106 4.90 20.83 13.75
CA CYS A 106 5.17 20.05 14.97
C CYS A 106 4.60 18.62 14.94
N ARG A 107 3.73 18.29 13.97
CA ARG A 107 3.00 17.01 13.93
C ARG A 107 3.92 15.82 13.59
N ARG A 108 4.74 15.93 12.55
CA ARG A 108 5.59 14.81 12.05
C ARG A 108 7.00 15.26 11.62
N PRO A 109 7.71 16.10 12.37
CA PRO A 109 9.01 16.62 11.96
C PRO A 109 10.07 15.53 11.80
N ALA A 110 10.01 14.47 12.60
CA ALA A 110 10.93 13.33 12.51
C ALA A 110 10.83 12.59 11.17
N LEU A 111 9.66 12.56 10.54
CA LEU A 111 9.47 11.99 9.22
C LEU A 111 9.99 12.92 8.12
N PHE A 112 9.70 14.23 8.19
CA PHE A 112 9.90 15.13 7.05
C PHE A 112 11.24 15.87 7.06
N ARG A 113 11.91 16.05 8.21
CA ARG A 113 13.27 16.64 8.25
C ARG A 113 14.30 15.83 7.45
N PRO A 114 14.37 14.49 7.57
CA PRO A 114 15.26 13.70 6.72
C PRO A 114 14.94 13.84 5.22
N GLN A 115 13.67 14.01 4.85
CA GLN A 115 13.25 14.20 3.46
C GLN A 115 13.73 15.55 2.91
N LEU A 116 13.62 16.63 3.71
CA LEU A 116 14.12 17.94 3.34
C LEU A 116 15.65 17.92 3.15
N LEU A 117 16.40 17.26 4.04
CA LEU A 117 17.86 17.12 3.91
C LEU A 117 18.24 16.32 2.64
N ALA A 118 17.50 15.26 2.34
CA ALA A 118 17.68 14.50 1.11
C ALA A 118 17.36 15.33 -0.14
N ALA A 119 16.31 16.17 -0.09
CA ALA A 119 15.98 17.09 -1.19
C ALA A 119 17.07 18.11 -1.46
N ILE A 120 17.75 18.63 -0.42
CA ILE A 120 18.93 19.51 -0.57
C ILE A 120 20.06 18.76 -1.28
N THR A 121 20.33 17.52 -0.89
CA THR A 121 21.36 16.68 -1.52
C THR A 121 21.01 16.37 -2.98
N LEU A 122 19.75 16.06 -3.28
CA LEU A 122 19.30 15.86 -4.66
C LEU A 122 19.46 17.14 -5.49
N ALA A 123 19.14 18.31 -4.93
CA ALA A 123 19.33 19.59 -5.61
C ALA A 123 20.81 19.86 -5.92
N ALA A 124 21.72 19.56 -4.97
CA ALA A 124 23.16 19.68 -5.20
C ALA A 124 23.69 18.79 -6.32
N ARG A 125 23.03 17.64 -6.54
CA ARG A 125 23.36 16.68 -7.60
C ARG A 125 22.60 16.93 -8.93
N GLY A 126 21.80 17.98 -9.00
CA GLY A 126 20.97 18.30 -10.17
C GLY A 126 19.73 17.39 -10.37
N GLY A 127 19.41 16.53 -9.40
CA GLY A 127 18.25 15.63 -9.44
C GLY A 127 16.94 16.28 -8.93
N LEU A 128 16.99 17.54 -8.45
CA LEU A 128 15.82 18.30 -8.02
C LEU A 128 16.03 19.79 -8.30
N ASP A 129 15.08 20.41 -8.98
CA ASP A 129 15.01 21.88 -9.13
C ASP A 129 14.08 22.44 -8.03
N PRO A 130 14.61 23.19 -7.03
CA PRO A 130 13.82 23.70 -5.93
C PRO A 130 12.67 24.63 -6.34
N ALA A 131 12.80 25.30 -7.48
CA ALA A 131 11.78 26.21 -7.99
C ALA A 131 10.68 25.51 -8.78
N ARG A 132 11.03 24.45 -9.53
CA ARG A 132 10.17 23.84 -10.56
C ARG A 132 9.67 22.45 -10.21
N THR A 133 10.41 21.67 -9.39
CA THR A 133 9.99 20.32 -9.07
C THR A 133 8.68 20.32 -8.30
N THR A 134 7.70 19.59 -8.86
CA THR A 134 6.39 19.40 -8.26
C THR A 134 6.12 17.92 -7.99
N GLY A 135 5.26 17.66 -7.04
CA GLY A 135 4.86 16.32 -6.65
C GLY A 135 3.58 16.32 -5.82
N ALA A 136 3.38 15.29 -5.01
CA ALA A 136 2.27 15.23 -4.08
C ALA A 136 2.47 16.19 -2.89
N TRP A 137 1.43 16.36 -2.10
CA TRP A 137 1.40 17.30 -0.98
C TRP A 137 2.39 16.96 0.14
N ALA A 138 2.77 15.70 0.31
CA ALA A 138 3.75 15.29 1.32
C ALA A 138 5.19 15.26 0.79
N GLY A 139 5.41 15.76 -0.44
CA GLY A 139 6.74 15.91 -1.03
C GLY A 139 7.21 14.71 -1.84
N GLU A 140 6.34 13.73 -2.10
CA GLU A 140 6.61 12.61 -2.98
C GLU A 140 6.74 13.09 -4.44
N ILE A 141 7.66 12.47 -5.19
CA ILE A 141 8.03 12.86 -6.54
C ILE A 141 7.85 11.70 -7.50
N GLY A 142 7.36 12.01 -8.70
CA GLY A 142 7.42 11.12 -9.85
C GLY A 142 6.30 10.09 -9.92
N GLN A 143 6.43 9.22 -10.88
CA GLN A 143 5.37 8.31 -11.33
C GLN A 143 5.02 7.21 -10.31
N VAL A 144 5.92 6.90 -9.37
CA VAL A 144 5.72 5.94 -8.27
C VAL A 144 5.79 6.61 -6.89
N GLN A 145 5.68 7.93 -6.86
CA GLN A 145 5.52 8.74 -5.64
C GLN A 145 6.58 8.47 -4.55
N MET A 146 7.86 8.55 -4.93
CA MET A 146 8.97 8.34 -3.99
C MET A 146 9.30 9.62 -3.22
N LEU A 147 9.60 9.46 -1.94
CA LEU A 147 10.15 10.55 -1.12
C LEU A 147 11.63 10.81 -1.47
N PRO A 148 12.14 12.05 -1.29
CA PRO A 148 13.51 12.41 -1.65
C PRO A 148 14.60 11.52 -1.08
N LYS A 149 14.44 11.02 0.15
CA LYS A 149 15.41 10.10 0.75
C LYS A 149 15.44 8.76 -0.01
N ASP A 150 14.29 8.24 -0.38
CA ASP A 150 14.24 6.99 -1.15
C ASP A 150 14.80 7.17 -2.56
N ILE A 151 14.57 8.34 -3.19
CA ILE A 151 15.19 8.66 -4.49
C ILE A 151 16.72 8.68 -4.35
N LEU A 152 17.24 9.31 -3.30
CA LEU A 152 18.67 9.45 -3.06
C LEU A 152 19.37 8.10 -2.79
N GLU A 153 18.70 7.22 -2.05
CA GLU A 153 19.24 5.94 -1.59
C GLU A 153 18.95 4.79 -2.56
N ARG A 154 17.83 4.85 -3.31
CA ARG A 154 17.28 3.71 -4.07
C ARG A 154 16.93 4.06 -5.52
N GLY A 155 17.07 5.31 -5.93
CA GLY A 155 16.83 5.71 -7.30
C GLY A 155 17.76 4.98 -8.27
N ILE A 156 17.24 4.58 -9.42
CA ILE A 156 17.99 3.90 -10.49
C ILE A 156 17.72 4.65 -11.79
N ASP A 157 18.79 4.94 -12.53
CA ASP A 157 18.76 5.30 -13.94
C ASP A 157 18.39 4.04 -14.72
N GLY A 158 17.13 3.95 -15.12
CA GLY A 158 16.55 2.76 -15.73
C GLY A 158 16.63 2.77 -17.26
N ASP A 159 16.81 3.93 -17.88
CA ASP A 159 16.97 4.06 -19.34
C ASP A 159 18.42 4.32 -19.77
N GLY A 160 19.33 4.55 -18.81
CA GLY A 160 20.77 4.66 -19.04
C GLY A 160 21.20 6.02 -19.58
N ASP A 161 20.41 7.07 -19.38
CA ASP A 161 20.73 8.43 -19.89
C ASP A 161 21.69 9.21 -18.96
N GLY A 162 22.07 8.63 -17.81
CA GLY A 162 22.96 9.22 -16.82
C GLY A 162 22.24 10.05 -15.76
N ARG A 163 20.91 10.00 -15.68
CA ARG A 163 20.08 10.74 -14.74
C ARG A 163 19.04 9.83 -14.10
N ILE A 164 18.44 10.29 -13.01
CA ILE A 164 17.28 9.65 -12.40
C ILE A 164 16.11 10.65 -12.48
N ASP A 165 15.26 10.46 -13.49
CA ASP A 165 14.08 11.31 -13.72
C ASP A 165 12.78 10.55 -13.51
N LEU A 166 12.37 10.42 -12.25
CA LEU A 166 11.14 9.70 -11.88
C LEU A 166 9.86 10.37 -12.40
N LYS A 167 9.94 11.60 -12.88
CA LYS A 167 8.77 12.32 -13.41
C LYS A 167 8.52 12.01 -14.89
N ASN A 168 9.55 11.94 -15.69
CA ASN A 168 9.43 11.87 -17.15
C ASN A 168 9.92 10.53 -17.70
N SER A 169 10.82 9.81 -17.00
CA SER A 169 11.26 8.47 -17.38
C SER A 169 10.46 7.40 -16.62
N ALA A 170 9.62 6.63 -17.33
CA ALA A 170 8.95 5.48 -16.75
C ALA A 170 9.93 4.34 -16.39
N PRO A 171 10.98 4.04 -17.19
CA PRO A 171 12.02 3.09 -16.80
C PRO A 171 12.68 3.43 -15.46
N ASP A 172 13.04 4.70 -15.22
CA ASP A 172 13.63 5.12 -13.95
C ASP A 172 12.66 4.92 -12.77
N ALA A 173 11.40 5.33 -12.97
CA ALA A 173 10.38 5.19 -11.97
C ALA A 173 10.12 3.72 -11.62
N LEU A 174 10.00 2.85 -12.62
CA LEU A 174 9.74 1.42 -12.44
C LEU A 174 10.94 0.69 -11.82
N MET A 175 12.16 0.96 -12.30
CA MET A 175 13.39 0.37 -11.75
C MET A 175 13.63 0.82 -10.31
N SER A 176 13.40 2.11 -10.01
CA SER A 176 13.51 2.66 -8.65
C SER A 176 12.45 2.06 -7.73
N GLY A 177 11.20 1.95 -8.17
CA GLY A 177 10.13 1.30 -7.44
C GLY A 177 10.44 -0.16 -7.12
N ALA A 178 10.99 -0.90 -8.10
CA ALA A 178 11.45 -2.28 -7.90
C ALA A 178 12.57 -2.37 -6.84
N ASN A 179 13.52 -1.44 -6.88
CA ASN A 179 14.60 -1.39 -5.91
C ASN A 179 14.09 -1.08 -4.49
N VAL A 180 13.07 -0.23 -4.36
CA VAL A 180 12.39 0.01 -3.07
C VAL A 180 11.75 -1.27 -2.57
N LEU A 181 10.92 -1.95 -3.38
CA LEU A 181 10.25 -3.20 -2.98
C LEU A 181 11.27 -4.28 -2.57
N SER A 182 12.37 -4.42 -3.33
CA SER A 182 13.46 -5.32 -2.98
C SER A 182 14.09 -4.97 -1.63
N SER A 183 14.34 -3.69 -1.37
CA SER A 183 14.90 -3.21 -0.10
C SER A 183 13.97 -3.38 1.09
N LEU A 184 12.67 -3.48 0.85
CA LEU A 184 11.63 -3.75 1.85
C LEU A 184 11.44 -5.26 2.12
N GLY A 185 12.21 -6.13 1.47
CA GLY A 185 12.23 -7.56 1.73
C GLY A 185 11.46 -8.40 0.73
N TRP A 186 11.21 -7.90 -0.49
CA TRP A 186 10.61 -8.73 -1.54
C TRP A 186 11.43 -10.00 -1.79
N ALA A 187 10.79 -11.15 -1.60
CA ALA A 187 11.37 -12.45 -1.90
C ALA A 187 11.19 -12.75 -3.41
N PRO A 188 12.30 -12.87 -4.18
CA PRO A 188 12.25 -13.08 -5.62
C PRO A 188 11.43 -14.32 -6.01
N ASN A 189 10.62 -14.19 -7.06
CA ASN A 189 9.83 -15.27 -7.65
C ASN A 189 8.84 -15.97 -6.71
N GLN A 190 8.53 -15.37 -5.55
CA GLN A 190 7.49 -15.86 -4.66
C GLN A 190 6.17 -15.13 -4.88
N PRO A 191 5.02 -15.81 -4.65
CA PRO A 191 3.70 -15.19 -4.73
C PRO A 191 3.52 -14.15 -3.61
N TRP A 192 2.55 -13.27 -3.78
CA TRP A 192 2.14 -12.27 -2.78
C TRP A 192 0.71 -12.49 -2.28
N LEU A 193 -0.23 -12.74 -3.18
CA LEU A 193 -1.65 -12.92 -2.87
C LEU A 193 -2.27 -13.92 -3.83
N GLN A 194 -3.10 -14.83 -3.31
CA GLN A 194 -3.84 -15.79 -4.12
C GLN A 194 -5.27 -15.94 -3.61
N GLU A 195 -6.27 -15.83 -4.48
CA GLU A 195 -7.65 -16.09 -4.11
C GLU A 195 -7.87 -17.57 -3.81
N VAL A 196 -8.61 -17.83 -2.72
CA VAL A 196 -8.93 -19.19 -2.26
C VAL A 196 -10.39 -19.30 -1.87
N THR A 197 -10.90 -20.53 -1.84
CA THR A 197 -12.11 -20.89 -1.13
C THR A 197 -11.75 -21.46 0.23
N VAL A 198 -12.55 -21.16 1.24
CA VAL A 198 -12.38 -21.63 2.62
C VAL A 198 -13.61 -22.45 3.05
N PRO A 199 -13.46 -23.54 3.81
CA PRO A 199 -14.59 -24.30 4.31
C PRO A 199 -15.39 -23.50 5.34
N ALA A 200 -16.71 -23.75 5.41
CA ALA A 200 -17.62 -23.01 6.29
C ALA A 200 -17.36 -23.26 7.78
N ASP A 201 -16.75 -24.36 8.12
CA ASP A 201 -16.38 -24.78 9.48
C ASP A 201 -14.91 -24.49 9.85
N LEU A 202 -14.22 -23.68 9.03
CA LEU A 202 -12.85 -23.25 9.34
C LEU A 202 -12.83 -22.57 10.72
N ASN A 203 -11.81 -22.87 11.52
CA ASN A 203 -11.57 -22.12 12.75
C ASN A 203 -11.11 -20.70 12.42
N TRP A 204 -12.04 -19.75 12.45
CA TRP A 204 -11.82 -18.36 12.07
C TRP A 204 -10.79 -17.64 12.95
N THR A 205 -10.57 -18.09 14.20
CA THR A 205 -9.54 -17.50 15.07
C THR A 205 -8.13 -17.69 14.53
N GLN A 206 -7.95 -18.59 13.56
CA GLN A 206 -6.67 -18.86 12.93
C GLN A 206 -6.43 -18.03 11.67
N THR A 207 -7.40 -17.17 11.27
CA THR A 207 -7.30 -16.30 10.09
C THR A 207 -6.80 -14.91 10.48
N GLY A 208 -6.35 -14.13 9.50
CA GLY A 208 -5.84 -12.77 9.70
C GLY A 208 -4.32 -12.69 9.55
N LEU A 209 -3.81 -11.45 9.46
CA LEU A 209 -2.39 -11.18 9.17
C LEU A 209 -1.43 -11.80 10.18
N ASP A 210 -1.83 -11.82 11.46
CA ASP A 210 -0.97 -12.28 12.56
C ASP A 210 -0.96 -13.81 12.71
N HIS A 211 -1.76 -14.53 11.91
CA HIS A 211 -1.91 -15.97 11.96
C HIS A 211 -1.34 -16.65 10.71
N ARG A 212 -0.02 -16.72 10.65
CA ARG A 212 0.69 -17.38 9.54
C ARG A 212 1.00 -18.83 9.88
N LYS A 213 0.78 -19.72 8.91
CA LYS A 213 1.14 -21.14 9.00
C LYS A 213 1.51 -21.70 7.62
N PRO A 214 2.17 -22.88 7.58
CA PRO A 214 2.48 -23.55 6.31
C PRO A 214 1.24 -23.72 5.43
N VAL A 215 1.35 -23.40 4.15
CA VAL A 215 0.24 -23.50 3.18
C VAL A 215 -0.28 -24.92 3.07
N ARG A 216 0.57 -25.95 3.26
CA ARG A 216 0.13 -27.36 3.32
C ARG A 216 -0.87 -27.63 4.45
N GLU A 217 -0.76 -26.92 5.58
CA GLU A 217 -1.72 -27.03 6.68
C GLU A 217 -3.05 -26.39 6.34
N TRP A 218 -3.04 -25.23 5.67
CA TRP A 218 -4.25 -24.62 5.13
C TRP A 218 -4.94 -25.55 4.13
N ALA A 219 -4.17 -26.17 3.24
CA ALA A 219 -4.70 -27.17 2.29
C ALA A 219 -5.33 -28.39 3.01
N ALA A 220 -4.68 -28.88 4.07
CA ALA A 220 -5.22 -29.97 4.89
C ALA A 220 -6.51 -29.60 5.63
N LEU A 221 -6.68 -28.31 5.98
CA LEU A 221 -7.91 -27.75 6.54
C LEU A 221 -8.99 -27.46 5.48
N GLY A 222 -8.76 -27.80 4.20
CA GLY A 222 -9.74 -27.66 3.13
C GLY A 222 -9.69 -26.34 2.37
N VAL A 223 -8.69 -25.48 2.61
CA VAL A 223 -8.47 -24.27 1.80
C VAL A 223 -8.01 -24.69 0.41
N LYS A 224 -8.69 -24.18 -0.64
CA LYS A 224 -8.41 -24.53 -2.04
C LYS A 224 -8.19 -23.28 -2.89
N PRO A 225 -7.24 -23.30 -3.86
CA PRO A 225 -7.07 -22.19 -4.77
C PRO A 225 -8.27 -22.07 -5.73
N THR A 226 -8.65 -20.84 -6.08
CA THR A 226 -9.66 -20.61 -7.14
C THR A 226 -9.02 -20.75 -8.53
N SER A 227 -7.70 -20.56 -8.61
CA SER A 227 -6.92 -20.77 -9.84
C SER A 227 -5.47 -21.09 -9.50
N GLY A 228 -4.79 -21.83 -10.38
CA GLY A 228 -3.41 -22.24 -10.21
C GLY A 228 -3.20 -23.27 -9.08
N ALA A 229 -1.98 -23.41 -8.63
CA ALA A 229 -1.58 -24.31 -7.53
C ALA A 229 -1.22 -23.51 -6.28
N LEU A 230 -1.39 -24.12 -5.10
CA LEU A 230 -0.91 -23.54 -3.84
C LEU A 230 0.61 -23.68 -3.73
N ALA A 231 1.28 -22.64 -3.24
CA ALA A 231 2.72 -22.68 -2.93
C ALA A 231 2.95 -23.38 -1.58
N THR A 232 2.78 -24.70 -1.55
CA THR A 232 2.74 -25.52 -0.32
C THR A 232 4.04 -25.54 0.50
N THR A 233 5.14 -25.07 -0.08
CA THR A 233 6.45 -24.94 0.59
C THR A 233 6.60 -23.63 1.37
N LEU A 234 5.68 -22.69 1.20
CA LEU A 234 5.68 -21.39 1.86
C LEU A 234 4.70 -21.34 3.03
N ASP A 235 4.87 -20.34 3.86
CA ASP A 235 3.89 -19.96 4.87
C ASP A 235 2.96 -18.87 4.31
N ALA A 236 1.71 -18.85 4.77
CA ALA A 236 0.74 -17.81 4.41
C ALA A 236 -0.30 -17.59 5.51
N SER A 237 -0.95 -16.44 5.47
CA SER A 237 -2.13 -16.13 6.29
C SER A 237 -3.39 -16.19 5.42
N VAL A 238 -4.50 -16.70 5.95
CA VAL A 238 -5.82 -16.57 5.31
C VAL A 238 -6.38 -15.19 5.65
N LEU A 239 -6.60 -14.35 4.65
CA LEU A 239 -7.22 -13.04 4.79
C LEU A 239 -8.68 -13.07 4.36
N LEU A 240 -9.53 -12.46 5.18
CA LEU A 240 -10.97 -12.33 4.96
C LEU A 240 -11.35 -10.83 4.97
N PRO A 241 -11.09 -10.07 3.88
CA PRO A 241 -11.30 -8.62 3.86
C PRO A 241 -12.73 -8.18 4.21
N MET A 242 -13.71 -9.04 3.92
CA MET A 242 -15.14 -8.84 4.15
C MET A 242 -15.75 -9.91 5.07
N GLY A 243 -14.93 -10.55 5.91
CA GLY A 243 -15.35 -11.66 6.75
C GLY A 243 -15.53 -12.98 5.97
N ARG A 244 -15.99 -14.01 6.68
CA ARG A 244 -16.07 -15.41 6.17
C ARG A 244 -16.98 -15.62 4.97
N ASN A 245 -17.93 -14.72 4.74
CA ASN A 245 -18.91 -14.81 3.63
C ASN A 245 -18.48 -13.98 2.41
N GLY A 246 -17.35 -13.28 2.49
CA GLY A 246 -16.75 -12.49 1.42
C GLY A 246 -15.61 -13.18 0.71
N PRO A 247 -14.83 -12.43 -0.09
CA PRO A 247 -13.64 -12.97 -0.73
C PRO A 247 -12.60 -13.41 0.30
N ALA A 248 -11.90 -14.51 -0.01
CA ALA A 248 -10.80 -15.04 0.82
C ALA A 248 -9.51 -15.13 0.01
N PHE A 249 -8.40 -14.82 0.64
CA PHE A 249 -7.08 -14.87 0.02
C PHE A 249 -6.05 -15.53 0.94
N LEU A 250 -5.07 -16.22 0.34
CA LEU A 250 -3.79 -16.50 0.98
C LEU A 250 -2.84 -15.32 0.74
N ALA A 251 -2.36 -14.73 1.82
CA ALA A 251 -1.32 -13.70 1.82
C ALA A 251 0.02 -14.36 2.15
N TYR A 252 0.91 -14.40 1.18
CA TYR A 252 2.27 -14.93 1.28
C TYR A 252 3.23 -13.86 1.84
N PRO A 253 4.50 -14.18 2.16
CA PRO A 253 5.43 -13.21 2.73
C PRO A 253 5.58 -11.91 1.92
N ASN A 254 5.54 -11.96 0.59
CA ASN A 254 5.59 -10.78 -0.25
C ASN A 254 4.39 -9.82 -0.07
N PHE A 255 3.28 -10.27 0.51
CA PHE A 255 2.18 -9.39 0.87
C PHE A 255 2.56 -8.39 1.96
N ASP A 256 3.49 -8.74 2.86
CA ASP A 256 3.96 -7.84 3.91
C ASP A 256 4.68 -6.62 3.33
N VAL A 257 5.35 -6.79 2.18
CA VAL A 257 6.03 -5.69 1.48
C VAL A 257 5.05 -4.60 1.01
N TYR A 258 3.82 -4.99 0.67
CA TYR A 258 2.76 -4.01 0.37
C TYR A 258 2.41 -3.17 1.60
N PHE A 259 2.46 -3.74 2.82
CA PHE A 259 2.25 -2.98 4.06
C PHE A 259 3.41 -2.06 4.41
N GLU A 260 4.62 -2.37 3.96
CA GLU A 260 5.74 -1.44 4.11
C GLU A 260 5.60 -0.24 3.17
N TRP A 261 5.03 -0.45 1.98
CA TRP A 261 4.73 0.62 1.03
C TRP A 261 3.58 1.52 1.52
N ASN A 262 2.48 0.93 2.01
CA ASN A 262 1.31 1.68 2.50
C ASN A 262 0.67 0.96 3.69
N LYS A 263 0.31 1.69 4.75
CA LYS A 263 -0.22 1.09 5.99
C LYS A 263 -1.74 0.85 5.98
N SER A 264 -2.45 1.18 4.90
CA SER A 264 -3.89 0.93 4.76
C SER A 264 -4.18 -0.49 4.32
N PHE A 265 -4.83 -1.28 5.18
CA PHE A 265 -5.24 -2.66 4.86
C PHE A 265 -6.04 -2.75 3.56
N VAL A 266 -7.02 -1.87 3.36
CA VAL A 266 -7.87 -1.87 2.16
C VAL A 266 -7.07 -1.53 0.92
N TYR A 267 -6.19 -0.52 1.01
CA TYR A 267 -5.31 -0.14 -0.11
C TYR A 267 -4.38 -1.30 -0.50
N VAL A 268 -3.62 -1.85 0.45
CA VAL A 268 -2.61 -2.87 0.13
C VAL A 268 -3.25 -4.16 -0.39
N THR A 269 -4.38 -4.59 0.19
CA THR A 269 -5.12 -5.75 -0.30
C THR A 269 -5.65 -5.51 -1.71
N THR A 270 -6.12 -4.29 -2.01
CA THR A 270 -6.59 -3.92 -3.36
C THR A 270 -5.43 -3.84 -4.36
N ALA A 271 -4.29 -3.26 -3.99
CA ALA A 271 -3.11 -3.20 -4.85
C ALA A 271 -2.54 -4.59 -5.14
N ALA A 272 -2.43 -5.44 -4.12
CA ALA A 272 -1.99 -6.81 -4.27
C ALA A 272 -2.95 -7.64 -5.15
N TYR A 273 -4.25 -7.47 -4.96
CA TYR A 273 -5.26 -8.10 -5.83
C TYR A 273 -5.20 -7.54 -7.26
N PHE A 274 -5.02 -6.23 -7.45
CA PHE A 274 -4.88 -5.67 -8.79
C PHE A 274 -3.67 -6.24 -9.53
N ALA A 275 -2.55 -6.43 -8.84
CA ALA A 275 -1.38 -7.11 -9.39
C ALA A 275 -1.70 -8.52 -9.88
N THR A 276 -2.51 -9.31 -9.14
CA THR A 276 -2.96 -10.63 -9.61
C THR A 276 -3.83 -10.54 -10.86
N ARG A 277 -4.71 -9.54 -10.94
CA ARG A 277 -5.55 -9.28 -12.12
C ARG A 277 -4.73 -8.92 -13.36
N LEU A 278 -3.69 -8.11 -13.20
CA LEU A 278 -2.75 -7.76 -14.28
C LEU A 278 -1.90 -8.97 -14.70
N SER A 279 -1.70 -9.93 -13.80
CA SER A 279 -1.02 -11.21 -14.06
C SER A 279 -1.98 -12.30 -14.58
N GLY A 280 -3.24 -11.95 -14.91
CA GLY A 280 -4.19 -12.86 -15.57
C GLY A 280 -5.19 -13.55 -14.65
N ALA A 281 -5.19 -13.29 -13.34
CA ALA A 281 -6.18 -13.88 -12.44
C ALA A 281 -7.60 -13.41 -12.77
N PRO A 282 -8.64 -14.25 -12.57
CA PRO A 282 -10.04 -13.87 -12.77
C PRO A 282 -10.51 -12.83 -11.74
N VAL A 283 -11.72 -12.29 -11.95
CA VAL A 283 -12.39 -11.46 -10.95
C VAL A 283 -12.74 -12.33 -9.75
N TYR A 284 -12.43 -11.85 -8.53
CA TYR A 284 -12.74 -12.59 -7.31
C TYR A 284 -14.25 -12.80 -7.13
N ALA A 285 -14.61 -13.88 -6.47
CA ALA A 285 -15.97 -14.12 -6.03
C ALA A 285 -16.31 -13.20 -4.84
N ALA A 286 -17.26 -12.28 -5.03
CA ALA A 286 -17.62 -11.31 -4.00
C ALA A 286 -18.29 -11.94 -2.76
N GLY A 287 -18.90 -13.12 -2.93
CA GLY A 287 -19.68 -13.76 -1.87
C GLY A 287 -20.91 -12.95 -1.47
N ALA A 288 -21.34 -13.12 -0.23
CA ALA A 288 -22.46 -12.41 0.38
C ALA A 288 -22.09 -11.92 1.79
N PRO A 289 -21.10 -11.01 1.92
CA PRO A 289 -20.66 -10.51 3.22
C PRO A 289 -21.77 -9.73 3.92
N SER A 290 -21.75 -9.74 5.25
CA SER A 290 -22.62 -8.86 6.05
C SER A 290 -22.32 -7.39 5.74
N ALA A 291 -23.32 -6.54 5.83
CA ALA A 291 -23.18 -5.11 5.60
C ALA A 291 -22.09 -4.50 6.51
N PRO A 292 -21.22 -3.63 5.99
CA PRO A 292 -20.21 -2.95 6.79
C PRO A 292 -20.86 -1.99 7.79
N LEU A 293 -20.21 -1.77 8.92
CA LEU A 293 -20.58 -0.70 9.83
C LEU A 293 -20.33 0.65 9.16
N THR A 294 -21.22 1.62 9.40
CA THR A 294 -21.00 3.02 9.02
C THR A 294 -19.82 3.61 9.80
N GLY A 295 -19.21 4.70 9.31
CA GLY A 295 -18.11 5.39 10.01
C GLY A 295 -18.42 5.70 11.48
N PRO A 296 -19.57 6.33 11.83
CA PRO A 296 -19.96 6.55 13.22
C PRO A 296 -20.10 5.26 14.05
N GLN A 297 -20.68 4.18 13.48
CA GLN A 297 -20.79 2.88 14.14
C GLN A 297 -19.41 2.26 14.38
N MET A 298 -18.50 2.37 13.41
CA MET A 298 -17.12 1.89 13.55
C MET A 298 -16.37 2.66 14.65
N GLN A 299 -16.53 3.98 14.73
CA GLN A 299 -15.96 4.78 15.83
C GLN A 299 -16.55 4.37 17.19
N ALA A 300 -17.84 4.09 17.26
CA ALA A 300 -18.47 3.58 18.48
C ALA A 300 -17.89 2.21 18.88
N LEU A 301 -17.69 1.31 17.92
CA LEU A 301 -17.03 0.03 18.14
C LEU A 301 -15.59 0.22 18.63
N GLN A 302 -14.80 1.06 17.96
CA GLN A 302 -13.40 1.34 18.34
C GLN A 302 -13.32 1.88 19.78
N LYS A 303 -14.23 2.78 20.19
CA LYS A 303 -14.32 3.27 21.58
C LYS A 303 -14.56 2.13 22.57
N LYS A 304 -15.48 1.21 22.27
CA LYS A 304 -15.79 0.06 23.12
C LYS A 304 -14.62 -0.91 23.22
N LEU A 305 -13.88 -1.12 22.11
CA LEU A 305 -12.67 -1.96 22.08
C LEU A 305 -11.54 -1.33 22.93
N VAL A 306 -11.30 -0.03 22.80
CA VAL A 306 -10.30 0.70 23.63
C VAL A 306 -10.66 0.63 25.09
N ALA A 307 -11.93 0.79 25.48
CA ALA A 307 -12.39 0.65 26.86
C ALA A 307 -12.17 -0.75 27.45
N ARG A 308 -11.99 -1.76 26.59
CA ARG A 308 -11.62 -3.14 26.97
C ARG A 308 -10.11 -3.42 26.92
N GLY A 309 -9.30 -2.41 26.65
CA GLY A 309 -7.84 -2.51 26.63
C GLY A 309 -7.23 -2.90 25.28
N HIS A 310 -8.00 -2.92 24.19
CA HIS A 310 -7.47 -3.24 22.87
C HIS A 310 -6.83 -2.03 22.19
N ASP A 311 -5.70 -2.24 21.52
CA ASP A 311 -5.13 -1.27 20.60
C ASP A 311 -5.86 -1.35 19.24
N VAL A 312 -6.54 -0.28 18.86
CA VAL A 312 -7.24 -0.15 17.58
C VAL A 312 -6.51 0.80 16.60
N GLY A 313 -5.35 1.35 17.03
CA GLY A 313 -4.58 2.37 16.29
C GLY A 313 -5.15 3.77 16.46
N GLY A 314 -6.41 3.98 16.14
CA GLY A 314 -7.13 5.26 16.29
C GLY A 314 -8.64 5.04 16.32
N ILE A 315 -9.37 6.03 16.85
CA ILE A 315 -10.85 6.05 16.79
C ILE A 315 -11.25 6.92 15.60
N ASP A 316 -10.97 6.40 14.39
CA ASP A 316 -11.08 7.11 13.13
C ASP A 316 -12.24 6.63 12.23
N GLY A 317 -12.90 5.54 12.62
CA GLY A 317 -13.95 4.91 11.83
C GLY A 317 -13.43 4.01 10.70
N ILE A 318 -12.14 3.66 10.72
CA ILE A 318 -11.49 2.81 9.70
C ILE A 318 -11.26 1.40 10.25
N LEU A 319 -11.67 0.38 9.51
CA LEU A 319 -11.40 -1.01 9.85
C LEU A 319 -9.97 -1.41 9.41
N GLY A 320 -8.97 -0.91 10.12
CA GLY A 320 -7.55 -1.24 9.92
C GLY A 320 -7.14 -2.58 10.54
N ALA A 321 -5.87 -2.97 10.35
CA ALA A 321 -5.35 -4.26 10.84
C ALA A 321 -5.51 -4.42 12.36
N LYS A 322 -5.17 -3.40 13.16
CA LYS A 322 -5.32 -3.44 14.63
C LYS A 322 -6.77 -3.55 15.08
N THR A 323 -7.69 -2.81 14.45
CA THR A 323 -9.12 -2.92 14.75
C THR A 323 -9.64 -4.33 14.40
N ARG A 324 -9.19 -4.92 13.30
CA ARG A 324 -9.56 -6.30 12.91
C ARG A 324 -9.09 -7.32 13.95
N ALA A 325 -7.86 -7.22 14.43
CA ALA A 325 -7.34 -8.12 15.48
C ALA A 325 -8.16 -8.00 16.76
N ALA A 326 -8.48 -6.78 17.21
CA ALA A 326 -9.32 -6.54 18.37
C ALA A 326 -10.75 -7.09 18.19
N VAL A 327 -11.34 -6.91 17.02
CA VAL A 327 -12.66 -7.47 16.67
C VAL A 327 -12.65 -8.99 16.76
N GLN A 328 -11.64 -9.64 16.20
CA GLN A 328 -11.51 -11.10 16.22
C GLN A 328 -11.43 -11.66 17.67
N ILE A 329 -10.67 -11.00 18.53
CA ILE A 329 -10.57 -11.39 19.94
C ILE A 329 -11.95 -11.29 20.62
N GLU A 330 -12.67 -10.19 20.43
CA GLU A 330 -13.99 -10.01 21.06
C GLU A 330 -15.06 -10.93 20.46
N GLN A 331 -15.01 -11.18 19.15
CA GLN A 331 -15.89 -12.18 18.53
C GLN A 331 -15.67 -13.57 19.15
N ASN A 332 -14.42 -13.99 19.30
CA ASN A 332 -14.10 -15.27 19.94
C ASN A 332 -14.59 -15.31 21.40
N ARG A 333 -14.36 -14.24 22.17
CA ARG A 333 -14.80 -14.15 23.57
C ARG A 333 -16.33 -14.26 23.73
N LEU A 334 -17.06 -13.75 22.74
CA LEU A 334 -18.53 -13.75 22.74
C LEU A 334 -19.14 -15.01 22.06
N GLY A 335 -18.31 -15.96 21.62
CA GLY A 335 -18.77 -17.14 20.87
C GLY A 335 -19.33 -16.82 19.49
N LEU A 336 -19.00 -15.66 18.94
CA LEU A 336 -19.34 -15.27 17.57
C LEU A 336 -18.28 -15.80 16.60
N PRO A 337 -18.59 -15.96 15.31
CA PRO A 337 -17.58 -16.29 14.31
C PRO A 337 -16.46 -15.23 14.29
N ALA A 338 -15.25 -15.66 14.66
CA ALA A 338 -14.10 -14.77 14.88
C ALA A 338 -13.36 -14.47 13.54
N ASP A 339 -14.08 -13.92 12.56
CA ASP A 339 -13.62 -13.65 11.19
C ASP A 339 -13.08 -12.23 10.97
N ALA A 340 -12.90 -11.47 12.05
CA ALA A 340 -12.42 -10.09 12.05
C ALA A 340 -13.30 -9.10 11.25
N TRP A 341 -14.53 -9.48 10.90
CA TRP A 341 -15.49 -8.61 10.24
C TRP A 341 -16.56 -8.14 11.25
N PRO A 342 -16.57 -6.87 11.64
CA PRO A 342 -17.50 -6.37 12.65
C PRO A 342 -18.91 -6.22 12.07
N THR A 343 -19.89 -6.68 12.84
CA THR A 343 -21.31 -6.55 12.54
C THR A 343 -22.02 -5.69 13.58
N ILE A 344 -23.26 -5.32 13.29
CA ILE A 344 -24.10 -4.60 14.25
C ILE A 344 -24.37 -5.44 15.53
N ASP A 345 -24.42 -6.78 15.37
CA ASP A 345 -24.61 -7.68 16.51
C ASP A 345 -23.39 -7.61 17.47
N LEU A 346 -22.16 -7.60 16.92
CA LEU A 346 -20.96 -7.39 17.73
C LEU A 346 -20.99 -6.03 18.43
N LEU A 347 -21.31 -4.95 17.70
CA LEU A 347 -21.39 -3.60 18.27
C LEU A 347 -22.39 -3.52 19.43
N THR A 348 -23.50 -4.24 19.30
CA THR A 348 -24.55 -4.28 20.33
C THR A 348 -24.14 -5.13 21.55
N ALA A 349 -23.45 -6.25 21.32
CA ALA A 349 -23.02 -7.17 22.37
C ALA A 349 -21.85 -6.64 23.23
N LEU A 350 -21.08 -5.69 22.70
CA LEU A 350 -20.00 -5.01 23.44
C LEU A 350 -20.52 -3.86 24.30
#